data_bfe0dd6799100122316cf5c48bac083b
#
_entry.id   bfe0dd6799100122316cf5c48bac083b
#
_cell.length_a   1.000
_cell.length_b   1.000
_cell.length_c   1.000
_cell.angle_alpha   90.00
_cell.angle_beta   90.00
_cell.angle_gamma   90.00
#
_symmetry.space_group_name_H-M   'P 1'
#
loop_
_entity.id
_entity.type
_entity.pdbx_description
1 polymer ?
#
loop_
_entity_poly.entity_id
_entity_poly.type
_entity_poly.pdbx_seq_one_letter_code
_entity_poly.pdbx_strand_id
1 'polypeptide(L)'
;MSDFKYFKIEDFDCKETGENEISVDFIHALDQLRAACNFPFIVTSGYRSKEHSVEKRKPNGGGMHTKGIAADIKVSGGAQRLSIVKHASAMGMSVGVAKTFVHVDIRKTEPMCWCY
;
A
#
# COMPACT_ATOMS: atom_id res chain seq x y z
N MET A 1 10.33 -6.81 -18.31
CA MET A 1 10.22 -5.41 -17.89
C MET A 1 8.76 -5.09 -17.55
N SER A 2 8.54 -4.49 -16.41
CA SER A 2 7.19 -4.21 -15.94
C SER A 2 6.75 -2.85 -16.46
N ASP A 3 5.57 -2.81 -17.06
CA ASP A 3 5.01 -1.56 -17.58
C ASP A 3 3.91 -1.09 -16.66
N PHE A 4 4.29 -0.30 -15.65
CA PHE A 4 3.33 0.35 -14.77
C PHE A 4 2.97 1.69 -15.36
N LYS A 5 1.69 2.01 -15.38
CA LYS A 5 1.21 3.26 -15.95
C LYS A 5 1.44 4.44 -15.01
N TYR A 6 1.26 4.23 -13.72
CA TYR A 6 1.27 5.32 -12.73
C TYR A 6 2.42 5.26 -11.74
N PHE A 7 3.16 4.17 -11.69
CA PHE A 7 4.18 3.96 -10.67
C PHE A 7 5.51 3.50 -11.25
N LYS A 8 6.57 3.79 -10.50
CA LYS A 8 7.91 3.22 -10.72
C LYS A 8 8.22 2.36 -9.51
N ILE A 9 9.07 1.36 -9.69
CA ILE A 9 9.47 0.48 -8.58
C ILE A 9 10.05 1.29 -7.43
N GLU A 10 10.85 2.32 -7.73
CA GLU A 10 11.49 3.18 -6.74
C GLU A 10 10.51 3.92 -5.84
N ASP A 11 9.27 4.11 -6.29
CA ASP A 11 8.23 4.76 -5.48
C ASP A 11 7.94 3.97 -4.20
N PHE A 12 8.35 2.71 -4.15
CA PHE A 12 8.06 1.80 -3.04
C PHE A 12 9.29 1.48 -2.18
N ASP A 13 10.41 2.17 -2.38
CA ASP A 13 11.62 1.96 -1.57
C ASP A 13 11.33 2.17 -0.08
N CYS A 14 11.95 1.34 0.76
CA CYS A 14 11.92 1.54 2.20
C CYS A 14 12.57 2.89 2.53
N LYS A 15 11.83 3.77 3.19
CA LYS A 15 12.27 5.14 3.46
C LYS A 15 13.45 5.20 4.42
N GLU A 16 13.62 4.19 5.29
CA GLU A 16 14.72 4.17 6.26
C GLU A 16 15.96 3.44 5.77
N THR A 17 15.80 2.36 5.01
CA THR A 17 16.93 1.52 4.63
C THR A 17 17.28 1.61 3.14
N GLY A 18 16.36 2.09 2.32
CA GLY A 18 16.53 2.11 0.87
C GLY A 18 16.27 0.77 0.21
N GLU A 19 16.04 -0.28 0.97
CA GLU A 19 15.75 -1.61 0.44
C GLU A 19 14.39 -1.64 -0.24
N ASN A 20 14.22 -2.54 -1.20
CA ASN A 20 12.94 -2.67 -1.90
C ASN A 20 12.74 -4.11 -2.39
N GLU A 21 11.76 -4.78 -1.78
CA GLU A 21 11.34 -6.10 -2.20
C GLU A 21 9.84 -6.09 -2.53
N ILE A 22 9.39 -5.00 -3.13
CA ILE A 22 7.98 -4.84 -3.49
C ILE A 22 7.58 -5.87 -4.55
N SER A 23 6.38 -6.43 -4.41
CA SER A 23 5.83 -7.38 -5.38
C SER A 23 5.38 -6.66 -6.64
N VAL A 24 5.81 -7.16 -7.80
CA VAL A 24 5.36 -6.64 -9.10
C VAL A 24 3.84 -6.80 -9.24
N ASP A 25 3.30 -7.94 -8.78
CA ASP A 25 1.86 -8.17 -8.82
C ASP A 25 1.10 -7.14 -7.99
N PHE A 26 1.67 -6.76 -6.85
CA PHE A 26 1.06 -5.72 -6.02
C PHE A 26 1.05 -4.36 -6.74
N ILE A 27 2.15 -4.00 -7.40
CA ILE A 27 2.20 -2.74 -8.15
C ILE A 27 1.17 -2.73 -9.27
N HIS A 28 0.98 -3.86 -9.97
CA HIS A 28 -0.05 -3.96 -11.00
C HIS A 28 -1.45 -3.77 -10.40
N ALA A 29 -1.72 -4.38 -9.24
CA ALA A 29 -3.01 -4.19 -8.56
C ALA A 29 -3.21 -2.73 -8.16
N LEU A 30 -2.17 -2.09 -7.65
CA LEU A 30 -2.23 -0.69 -7.25
C LEU A 30 -2.43 0.24 -8.45
N ASP A 31 -1.83 -0.10 -9.58
CA ASP A 31 -2.00 0.62 -10.84
C ASP A 31 -3.48 0.60 -11.27
N GLN A 32 -4.13 -0.56 -11.18
CA GLN A 32 -5.56 -0.69 -11.46
C GLN A 32 -6.40 0.12 -10.49
N LEU A 33 -6.05 0.10 -9.21
CA LEU A 33 -6.75 0.88 -8.19
C LEU A 33 -6.64 2.38 -8.48
N ARG A 34 -5.44 2.84 -8.84
CA ARG A 34 -5.19 4.24 -9.20
C ARG A 34 -6.07 4.66 -10.38
N ALA A 35 -6.16 3.81 -11.40
CA ALA A 35 -6.99 4.10 -12.56
C ALA A 35 -8.47 4.22 -12.19
N ALA A 36 -8.95 3.32 -11.33
CA ALA A 36 -10.35 3.34 -10.88
C ALA A 36 -10.68 4.58 -10.06
N CYS A 37 -9.75 4.99 -9.18
CA CYS A 37 -9.96 6.15 -8.30
C CYS A 37 -9.84 7.48 -9.04
N ASN A 38 -9.10 7.50 -10.13
CA ASN A 38 -8.96 8.68 -11.01
C ASN A 38 -8.44 9.93 -10.32
N PHE A 39 -7.48 9.78 -9.40
CA PHE A 39 -6.71 10.90 -8.86
C PHE A 39 -5.28 10.42 -8.56
N PRO A 40 -4.30 11.34 -8.55
CA PRO A 40 -2.90 10.94 -8.33
C PRO A 40 -2.70 10.32 -6.96
N PHE A 41 -1.98 9.18 -6.91
CA PHE A 41 -1.62 8.51 -5.67
C PHE A 41 -0.22 8.92 -5.25
N ILE A 42 -0.09 9.36 -4.00
CA ILE A 42 1.21 9.62 -3.39
C ILE A 42 1.44 8.50 -2.39
N VAL A 43 2.42 7.65 -2.69
CA VAL A 43 2.79 6.53 -1.82
C VAL A 43 3.69 7.07 -0.71
N THR A 44 3.19 7.10 0.51
CA THR A 44 3.95 7.58 1.66
C THR A 44 4.76 6.46 2.30
N SER A 45 4.35 5.20 2.10
CA SER A 45 5.09 4.04 2.57
C SER A 45 4.77 2.86 1.64
N GLY A 46 5.80 2.27 1.06
CA GLY A 46 5.68 1.06 0.24
C GLY A 46 6.30 -0.12 0.97
N TYR A 47 7.39 -0.67 0.41
CA TYR A 47 8.12 -1.72 1.10
C TYR A 47 8.77 -1.16 2.37
N ARG A 48 8.75 -1.96 3.43
CA ARG A 48 9.49 -1.68 4.67
C ARG A 48 10.37 -2.88 4.98
N SER A 49 11.67 -2.62 5.16
CA SER A 49 12.59 -3.63 5.67
C SER A 49 12.14 -4.06 7.07
N LYS A 50 12.44 -5.30 7.44
CA LYS A 50 12.24 -5.77 8.82
C LYS A 50 13.05 -4.93 9.82
N GLU A 51 14.09 -4.24 9.33
CA GLU A 51 14.91 -3.35 10.15
C GLU A 51 14.33 -1.93 10.31
N HIS A 52 13.23 -1.63 9.60
CA HIS A 52 12.52 -0.37 9.78
C HIS A 52 12.06 -0.24 11.23
N SER A 53 12.21 0.94 11.81
CA SER A 53 11.94 1.17 13.24
C SER A 53 10.53 0.73 13.68
N VAL A 54 9.53 0.91 12.82
CA VAL A 54 8.17 0.48 13.11
C VAL A 54 8.04 -1.04 13.03
N GLU A 55 8.64 -1.66 12.01
CA GLU A 55 8.49 -3.10 11.77
C GLU A 55 9.26 -3.95 12.76
N LYS A 56 10.40 -3.47 13.25
CA LYS A 56 11.19 -4.16 14.27
C LYS A 56 10.42 -4.41 15.56
N ARG A 57 9.46 -3.56 15.87
CA ARG A 57 8.65 -3.67 17.10
C ARG A 57 7.50 -4.64 16.96
N LYS A 58 7.18 -5.07 15.75
CA LYS A 58 6.04 -5.96 15.50
C LYS A 58 6.46 -7.41 15.69
N PRO A 59 5.56 -8.26 16.18
CA PRO A 59 5.83 -9.69 16.27
C PRO A 59 5.88 -10.31 14.87
N ASN A 60 6.46 -11.51 14.79
CA ASN A 60 6.50 -12.31 13.57
C ASN A 60 7.20 -11.62 12.38
N GLY A 61 8.18 -10.78 12.67
CA GLY A 61 9.01 -10.19 11.62
C GLY A 61 8.39 -9.02 10.87
N GLY A 62 7.34 -8.40 11.42
CA GLY A 62 6.73 -7.22 10.85
C GLY A 62 5.41 -7.47 10.14
N GLY A 63 4.84 -6.41 9.57
CA GLY A 63 3.53 -6.46 8.91
C GLY A 63 3.61 -6.68 7.40
N MET A 64 2.50 -6.38 6.71
CA MET A 64 2.39 -6.62 5.27
C MET A 64 3.36 -5.79 4.44
N HIS A 65 3.79 -4.62 4.93
CA HIS A 65 4.80 -3.82 4.25
C HIS A 65 6.13 -4.58 4.10
N THR A 66 6.48 -5.44 5.06
CA THR A 66 7.72 -6.22 4.99
C THR A 66 7.63 -7.37 3.99
N LYS A 67 6.42 -7.72 3.59
CA LYS A 67 6.19 -8.79 2.60
C LYS A 67 6.15 -8.25 1.17
N GLY A 68 6.25 -6.93 1.00
CA GLY A 68 6.23 -6.30 -0.32
C GLY A 68 4.86 -6.30 -0.99
N ILE A 69 3.79 -6.35 -0.21
CA ILE A 69 2.42 -6.44 -0.75
C ILE A 69 1.48 -5.38 -0.17
N ALA A 70 2.04 -4.28 0.33
CA ALA A 70 1.27 -3.22 0.97
C ALA A 70 1.81 -1.84 0.61
N ALA A 71 0.93 -0.85 0.63
CA ALA A 71 1.30 0.56 0.49
C ALA A 71 0.32 1.42 1.26
N ASP A 72 0.84 2.56 1.75
CA ASP A 72 0.02 3.62 2.34
C ASP A 72 -0.05 4.74 1.32
N ILE A 73 -1.27 5.19 1.04
CA ILE A 73 -1.55 6.21 0.04
C ILE A 73 -2.09 7.45 0.75
N LYS A 74 -1.43 8.58 0.55
CA LYS A 74 -1.85 9.85 1.15
C LYS A 74 -3.21 10.27 0.61
N VAL A 75 -4.07 10.75 1.50
CA VAL A 75 -5.37 11.33 1.11
C VAL A 75 -5.49 12.73 1.68
N SER A 76 -6.16 13.61 0.92
CA SER A 76 -6.37 14.99 1.31
C SER A 76 -7.78 15.27 1.85
N GLY A 77 -8.60 14.24 2.00
CA GLY A 77 -9.95 14.41 2.52
C GLY A 77 -10.81 13.18 2.33
N GLY A 78 -12.07 13.32 2.75
CA GLY A 78 -13.01 12.20 2.79
C GLY A 78 -13.38 11.65 1.42
N ALA A 79 -13.42 12.49 0.39
CA ALA A 79 -13.78 12.03 -0.95
C ALA A 79 -12.72 11.07 -1.50
N GLN A 80 -11.44 11.44 -1.36
CA GLN A 80 -10.35 10.56 -1.79
C GLN A 80 -10.29 9.29 -0.94
N ARG A 81 -10.50 9.42 0.36
CA ARG A 81 -10.52 8.28 1.28
C ARG A 81 -11.61 7.29 0.89
N LEU A 82 -12.81 7.76 0.66
CA LEU A 82 -13.93 6.91 0.25
C LEU A 82 -13.65 6.23 -1.09
N SER A 83 -13.10 6.96 -2.05
CA SER A 83 -12.78 6.40 -3.37
C SER A 83 -11.84 5.21 -3.26
N ILE A 84 -10.78 5.33 -2.46
CA ILE A 84 -9.83 4.24 -2.27
C ILE A 84 -10.51 3.06 -1.57
N VAL A 85 -11.25 3.31 -0.48
CA VAL A 85 -11.92 2.26 0.27
C VAL A 85 -12.89 1.49 -0.63
N LYS A 86 -13.69 2.22 -1.40
CA LYS A 86 -14.68 1.63 -2.31
C LYS A 86 -14.02 0.73 -3.35
N HIS A 87 -13.07 1.27 -4.08
CA HIS A 87 -12.46 0.54 -5.19
C HIS A 87 -11.52 -0.56 -4.74
N ALA A 88 -10.75 -0.34 -3.67
CA ALA A 88 -9.88 -1.37 -3.14
C ALA A 88 -10.69 -2.55 -2.60
N SER A 89 -11.78 -2.26 -1.89
CA SER A 89 -12.66 -3.33 -1.37
C SER A 89 -13.27 -4.14 -2.51
N ALA A 90 -13.68 -3.48 -3.58
CA ALA A 90 -14.23 -4.16 -4.75
C ALA A 90 -13.21 -5.08 -5.43
N MET A 91 -11.92 -4.76 -5.31
CA MET A 91 -10.83 -5.59 -5.85
C MET A 91 -10.38 -6.70 -4.89
N GLY A 92 -11.01 -6.80 -3.71
CA GLY A 92 -10.64 -7.82 -2.73
C GLY A 92 -9.41 -7.46 -1.90
N MET A 93 -8.99 -6.22 -1.91
CA MET A 93 -7.85 -5.76 -1.10
C MET A 93 -8.27 -5.55 0.35
N SER A 94 -7.32 -5.72 1.28
CA SER A 94 -7.51 -5.28 2.66
C SER A 94 -7.24 -3.79 2.76
N VAL A 95 -7.96 -3.11 3.65
CA VAL A 95 -7.94 -1.65 3.74
C VAL A 95 -7.81 -1.21 5.20
N GLY A 96 -6.84 -0.34 5.47
CA GLY A 96 -6.69 0.32 6.76
C GLY A 96 -6.96 1.81 6.60
N VAL A 97 -7.91 2.34 7.38
CA VAL A 97 -8.37 3.71 7.22
C VAL A 97 -7.77 4.60 8.28
N ALA A 98 -7.01 5.60 7.85
CA ALA A 98 -6.40 6.59 8.74
C ALA A 98 -6.85 8.00 8.33
N LYS A 99 -6.56 8.95 9.18
CA LYS A 99 -6.95 10.34 8.95
C LYS A 99 -6.30 10.93 7.70
N THR A 100 -5.03 10.63 7.46
CA THR A 100 -4.25 11.24 6.38
C THR A 100 -3.79 10.26 5.30
N PHE A 101 -4.08 8.99 5.46
CA PHE A 101 -3.70 7.99 4.47
C PHE A 101 -4.66 6.80 4.51
N VAL A 102 -4.61 5.98 3.47
CA VAL A 102 -5.29 4.70 3.43
C VAL A 102 -4.24 3.63 3.13
N HIS A 103 -4.18 2.62 3.99
CA HIS A 103 -3.36 1.44 3.76
C HIS A 103 -4.13 0.46 2.88
N VAL A 104 -3.47 -0.10 1.87
CA VAL A 104 -4.04 -1.19 1.07
C VAL A 104 -3.02 -2.31 0.96
N ASP A 105 -3.49 -3.55 0.93
CA ASP A 105 -2.61 -4.70 0.71
C ASP A 105 -3.36 -5.84 0.03
N ILE A 106 -2.59 -6.78 -0.51
CA ILE A 106 -3.10 -7.98 -1.16
C ILE A 106 -2.72 -9.22 -0.36
N ARG A 107 -2.94 -9.18 0.96
CA ARG A 107 -2.62 -10.31 1.83
C ARG A 107 -3.31 -11.58 1.35
N LYS A 108 -2.71 -12.72 1.63
CA LYS A 108 -3.24 -14.03 1.20
C LYS A 108 -4.33 -14.56 2.13
N THR A 109 -4.49 -13.94 3.29
CA THR A 109 -5.55 -14.29 4.22
C THR A 109 -6.85 -13.59 3.83
N GLU A 110 -7.89 -13.78 4.61
CA GLU A 110 -9.17 -13.12 4.37
C GLU A 110 -9.00 -11.60 4.36
N PRO A 111 -9.57 -10.89 3.38
CA PRO A 111 -9.50 -9.43 3.36
C PRO A 111 -10.16 -8.82 4.58
N MET A 112 -9.56 -7.75 5.08
CA MET A 112 -10.00 -7.08 6.31
C MET A 112 -10.03 -5.57 6.12
N CYS A 113 -10.83 -4.90 6.93
CA CYS A 113 -10.82 -3.44 7.01
C CYS A 113 -10.70 -3.04 8.47
N TRP A 114 -9.83 -2.07 8.76
CA TRP A 114 -9.65 -1.57 10.12
C TRP A 114 -9.44 -0.06 10.11
N CYS A 115 -9.54 0.53 11.30
CA CYS A 115 -9.29 1.95 11.52
C CYS A 115 -8.04 2.10 12.38
N TYR A 116 -7.27 3.10 12.05
CA TYR A 116 -6.12 3.46 12.89
C TYR A 116 -6.58 4.36 14.04
#